data_996037972db8ee205e3105105b4863b2
#
_entry.id   996037972db8ee205e3105105b4863b2
#
_cell.length_a   1.000
_cell.length_b   1.000
_cell.length_c   1.000
_cell.angle_alpha   90.00
_cell.angle_beta   90.00
_cell.angle_gamma   90.00
#
_symmetry.space_group_name_H-M   'P 1'
#
loop_
_entity.id
_entity.type
_entity.pdbx_description
1 polymer ?
#
loop_
_entity_poly.entity_id
_entity_poly.type
_entity_poly.pdbx_seq_one_letter_code
_entity_poly.pdbx_strand_id
1 'polypeptide(L)'
;MHVVLDGNVRMLALQELQFNDAPCLIAVDDENYTYNNRVNRLSTIQEHLMIKRAVERGVTPSRLSESLSVDVEHIMRKLNLLDGICSEAVRLLRDKQFSVKLSPVLRKMKSIRQVECVELMVATDNITVAYANALLVATSANMLINNEKPKKVKGISPEQMSAMEREMLNVEKQFKILEHSYGQDVLNLVLVKGYLTRLIDREEVARFLTRNHPDLFHEFTSIANTTSLDK
;
A
#
# COMPACT_ATOMS: atom_id res chain seq x y z
N MET A 1 -14.75 26.11 30.44
CA MET A 1 -15.33 25.13 29.51
C MET A 1 -14.16 24.33 28.96
N HIS A 2 -14.11 23.00 29.14
CA HIS A 2 -13.02 22.17 28.63
C HIS A 2 -13.48 21.47 27.36
N VAL A 3 -12.61 21.34 26.38
CA VAL A 3 -12.87 20.66 25.11
C VAL A 3 -12.07 19.36 25.11
N VAL A 4 -12.70 18.26 24.71
CA VAL A 4 -12.04 16.96 24.62
C VAL A 4 -11.15 16.96 23.39
N LEU A 5 -9.84 16.86 23.60
CA LEU A 5 -8.82 16.80 22.53
C LEU A 5 -8.60 15.37 22.01
N ASP A 6 -8.65 14.38 22.93
CA ASP A 6 -8.50 12.95 22.60
C ASP A 6 -9.41 12.12 23.52
N GLY A 7 -9.77 10.92 23.08
CA GLY A 7 -10.57 9.97 23.85
C GLY A 7 -12.09 10.11 23.66
N ASN A 8 -12.57 10.77 22.59
CA ASN A 8 -14.00 10.94 22.30
C ASN A 8 -14.78 9.61 22.33
N VAL A 9 -14.22 8.51 21.77
CA VAL A 9 -14.88 7.19 21.78
C VAL A 9 -14.97 6.63 23.19
N ARG A 10 -13.90 6.81 24.01
CA ARG A 10 -13.90 6.39 25.41
C ARG A 10 -14.91 7.18 26.24
N MET A 11 -15.01 8.48 25.97
CA MET A 11 -16.01 9.34 26.62
C MET A 11 -17.44 8.88 26.30
N LEU A 12 -17.74 8.58 25.04
CA LEU A 12 -19.05 8.04 24.64
C LEU A 12 -19.34 6.70 25.31
N ALA A 13 -18.38 5.79 25.35
CA ALA A 13 -18.54 4.51 26.03
C ALA A 13 -18.80 4.67 27.54
N LEU A 14 -18.11 5.61 28.22
CA LEU A 14 -18.34 5.90 29.63
C LEU A 14 -19.73 6.52 29.86
N GLN A 15 -20.21 7.37 28.95
CA GLN A 15 -21.57 7.90 29.00
C GLN A 15 -22.62 6.80 28.83
N GLU A 16 -22.44 5.86 27.90
CA GLU A 16 -23.34 4.70 27.73
C GLU A 16 -23.34 3.80 28.96
N LEU A 17 -22.20 3.65 29.63
CA LEU A 17 -22.06 2.91 30.89
C LEU A 17 -22.53 3.69 32.12
N GLN A 18 -23.09 4.90 31.95
CA GLN A 18 -23.58 5.78 33.01
C GLN A 18 -22.53 6.20 34.06
N PHE A 19 -21.26 6.30 33.66
CA PHE A 19 -20.24 6.90 34.52
C PHE A 19 -20.41 8.43 34.53
N ASN A 20 -20.38 9.05 35.72
CA ASN A 20 -20.55 10.49 35.88
C ASN A 20 -19.23 11.27 35.73
N ASP A 21 -18.10 10.60 35.85
CA ASP A 21 -16.76 11.17 35.86
C ASP A 21 -15.77 10.26 35.15
N ALA A 22 -14.70 10.86 34.64
CA ALA A 22 -13.61 10.15 34.00
C ALA A 22 -12.27 10.84 34.34
N PRO A 23 -11.20 10.07 34.61
CA PRO A 23 -9.87 10.64 34.84
C PRO A 23 -9.37 11.29 33.53
N CYS A 24 -9.08 12.59 33.57
CA CYS A 24 -8.61 13.38 32.43
C CYS A 24 -7.27 14.03 32.73
N LEU A 25 -6.43 14.12 31.71
CA LEU A 25 -5.27 15.00 31.70
C LEU A 25 -5.67 16.34 31.09
N ILE A 26 -5.43 17.44 31.80
CA ILE A 26 -5.70 18.77 31.30
C ILE A 26 -4.44 19.26 30.60
N ALA A 27 -4.52 19.54 29.28
CA ALA A 27 -3.46 20.19 28.54
C ALA A 27 -3.44 21.69 28.89
N VAL A 28 -2.26 22.22 29.20
CA VAL A 28 -2.06 23.61 29.59
C VAL A 28 -2.09 24.54 28.36
N ASP A 29 -1.74 24.04 27.19
CA ASP A 29 -1.77 24.76 25.92
C ASP A 29 -2.92 24.28 25.05
N ASP A 30 -3.52 25.22 24.31
CA ASP A 30 -4.59 24.99 23.34
C ASP A 30 -4.04 24.33 22.03
N GLU A 31 -3.15 23.36 22.20
CA GLU A 31 -2.57 22.59 21.11
C GLU A 31 -3.60 21.59 20.62
N ASN A 32 -4.33 21.95 19.57
CA ASN A 32 -5.27 21.08 18.83
C ASN A 32 -4.58 19.87 18.14
N TYR A 33 -3.34 19.53 18.54
CA TYR A 33 -2.54 18.53 17.91
C TYR A 33 -1.95 17.56 18.95
N THR A 34 -2.61 16.46 19.18
CA THR A 34 -2.07 15.32 19.94
C THR A 34 -1.57 14.27 18.96
N TYR A 35 -0.25 14.19 18.82
CA TYR A 35 0.41 13.16 18.03
C TYR A 35 0.57 11.87 18.85
N ASN A 36 -0.38 10.94 18.75
CA ASN A 36 -0.28 9.63 19.40
C ASN A 36 0.37 8.61 18.45
N ASN A 37 1.71 8.65 18.40
CA ASN A 37 2.51 7.78 17.54
C ASN A 37 2.56 6.30 18.00
N ARG A 38 2.07 5.98 19.20
CA ARG A 38 2.24 4.64 19.78
C ARG A 38 1.06 3.70 19.56
N VAL A 39 -0.15 4.22 19.40
CA VAL A 39 -1.38 3.41 19.32
C VAL A 39 -1.98 3.37 17.93
N ASN A 40 -2.02 4.49 17.21
CA ASN A 40 -2.49 4.55 15.82
C ASN A 40 -1.44 5.23 14.94
N ARG A 41 -0.70 4.43 14.18
CA ARG A 41 0.17 5.00 13.15
C ARG A 41 -0.70 5.60 12.05
N LEU A 42 -0.70 6.92 11.97
CA LEU A 42 -1.32 7.64 10.86
C LEU A 42 -0.64 7.23 9.55
N SER A 43 -1.41 7.09 8.47
CA SER A 43 -0.80 6.94 7.16
C SER A 43 0.01 8.19 6.80
N THR A 44 0.95 8.04 5.86
CA THR A 44 1.81 9.16 5.44
C THR A 44 0.98 10.35 4.93
N ILE A 45 -0.14 10.11 4.25
CA ILE A 45 -1.05 11.16 3.76
C ILE A 45 -1.86 11.77 4.91
N GLN A 46 -2.33 10.98 5.87
CA GLN A 46 -3.04 11.52 7.04
C GLN A 46 -2.15 12.46 7.84
N GLU A 47 -0.90 12.08 8.05
CA GLU A 47 0.08 12.92 8.73
C GLU A 47 0.36 14.22 7.95
N HIS A 48 0.51 14.15 6.61
CA HIS A 48 0.60 15.33 5.76
C HIS A 48 -0.59 16.27 5.94
N LEU A 49 -1.83 15.74 5.91
CA LEU A 49 -3.05 16.53 6.05
C LEU A 49 -3.14 17.19 7.44
N MET A 50 -2.70 16.50 8.49
CA MET A 50 -2.66 17.08 9.84
C MET A 50 -1.66 18.23 9.94
N ILE A 51 -0.44 18.03 9.44
CA ILE A 51 0.59 19.10 9.41
C ILE A 51 0.10 20.29 8.59
N LYS A 52 -0.51 20.05 7.42
CA LYS A 52 -1.05 21.10 6.56
C LYS A 52 -2.12 21.91 7.28
N ARG A 53 -3.07 21.25 7.94
CA ARG A 53 -4.12 21.92 8.74
C ARG A 53 -3.56 22.72 9.91
N ALA A 54 -2.51 22.23 10.58
CA ALA A 54 -1.86 22.98 11.65
C ALA A 54 -1.25 24.27 11.14
N VAL A 55 -0.55 24.22 10.00
CA VAL A 55 0.03 25.41 9.36
C VAL A 55 -1.07 26.38 8.88
N GLU A 56 -2.13 25.88 8.26
CA GLU A 56 -3.30 26.70 7.85
C GLU A 56 -3.97 27.42 9.04
N ARG A 57 -3.87 26.84 10.24
CA ARG A 57 -4.36 27.45 11.49
C ARG A 57 -3.34 28.38 12.16
N GLY A 58 -2.23 28.65 11.51
CA GLY A 58 -1.23 29.62 11.98
C GLY A 58 -0.07 29.04 12.79
N VAL A 59 0.02 27.72 12.94
CA VAL A 59 1.20 27.10 13.58
C VAL A 59 2.39 27.15 12.63
N THR A 60 3.52 27.72 13.08
CA THR A 60 4.71 27.82 12.24
C THR A 60 5.40 26.46 12.06
N PRO A 61 6.04 26.20 10.90
CA PRO A 61 6.82 24.97 10.68
C PRO A 61 7.92 24.76 11.74
N SER A 62 8.53 25.82 12.26
CA SER A 62 9.53 25.76 13.32
C SER A 62 8.94 25.23 14.63
N ARG A 63 7.76 25.72 15.02
CA ARG A 63 7.07 25.24 16.22
C ARG A 63 6.65 23.76 16.08
N LEU A 64 6.21 23.37 14.88
CA LEU A 64 5.89 21.94 14.60
C LEU A 64 7.14 21.06 14.67
N SER A 65 8.28 21.54 14.18
CA SER A 65 9.54 20.80 14.24
C SER A 65 10.01 20.57 15.67
N GLU A 66 9.88 21.57 16.54
CA GLU A 66 10.18 21.44 17.98
C GLU A 66 9.25 20.45 18.67
N SER A 67 7.93 20.61 18.47
CA SER A 67 6.92 19.75 19.10
C SER A 67 7.01 18.29 18.67
N LEU A 68 7.40 18.03 17.42
CA LEU A 68 7.53 16.68 16.87
C LEU A 68 8.96 16.11 16.98
N SER A 69 9.91 16.90 17.47
CA SER A 69 11.33 16.55 17.57
C SER A 69 11.92 16.10 16.22
N VAL A 70 11.60 16.84 15.14
CA VAL A 70 12.07 16.58 13.77
C VAL A 70 12.62 17.88 13.16
N ASP A 71 13.43 17.76 12.11
CA ASP A 71 13.94 18.93 11.40
C ASP A 71 12.84 19.71 10.68
N VAL A 72 12.98 21.05 10.62
CA VAL A 72 12.07 21.93 9.87
C VAL A 72 11.98 21.50 8.40
N GLU A 73 13.10 21.06 7.80
CA GLU A 73 13.13 20.56 6.43
C GLU A 73 12.24 19.30 6.26
N HIS A 74 12.15 18.45 7.29
CA HIS A 74 11.26 17.29 7.28
C HIS A 74 9.78 17.72 7.25
N ILE A 75 9.41 18.75 8.04
CA ILE A 75 8.07 19.34 8.03
C ILE A 75 7.75 19.93 6.65
N MET A 76 8.69 20.67 6.05
CA MET A 76 8.49 21.24 4.72
C MET A 76 8.31 20.17 3.63
N ARG A 77 9.08 19.08 3.69
CA ARG A 77 8.90 17.94 2.77
C ARG A 77 7.53 17.29 2.95
N LYS A 78 7.03 17.16 4.18
CA LYS A 78 5.69 16.66 4.45
C LYS A 78 4.60 17.61 3.99
N LEU A 79 4.77 18.91 4.15
CA LEU A 79 3.83 19.93 3.65
C LEU A 79 3.65 19.86 2.13
N ASN A 80 4.72 19.59 1.40
CA ASN A 80 4.72 19.51 -0.06
C ASN A 80 4.56 18.08 -0.59
N LEU A 81 4.11 17.14 0.26
CA LEU A 81 4.08 15.71 -0.07
C LEU A 81 3.27 15.42 -1.33
N LEU A 82 2.08 16.00 -1.44
CA LEU A 82 1.13 15.71 -2.52
C LEU A 82 1.24 16.62 -3.74
N ASP A 83 2.11 17.64 -3.69
CA ASP A 83 2.26 18.56 -4.81
C ASP A 83 2.74 17.83 -6.07
N GLY A 84 2.05 18.01 -7.19
CA GLY A 84 2.38 17.38 -8.48
C GLY A 84 2.06 15.88 -8.55
N ILE A 85 1.30 15.34 -7.59
CA ILE A 85 0.77 13.98 -7.63
C ILE A 85 -0.73 14.05 -7.97
N CYS A 86 -1.17 13.20 -8.92
CA CYS A 86 -2.57 13.18 -9.34
C CYS A 86 -3.48 12.61 -8.24
N SER A 87 -4.74 13.03 -8.25
CA SER A 87 -5.76 12.67 -7.24
C SER A 87 -5.99 11.17 -7.13
N GLU A 88 -5.92 10.46 -8.25
CA GLU A 88 -6.10 9.01 -8.31
C GLU A 88 -4.97 8.27 -7.59
N ALA A 89 -3.72 8.66 -7.85
CA ALA A 89 -2.55 8.10 -7.15
C ALA A 89 -2.58 8.41 -5.64
N VAL A 90 -3.00 9.62 -5.26
CA VAL A 90 -3.21 9.99 -3.85
C VAL A 90 -4.25 9.09 -3.19
N ARG A 91 -5.36 8.80 -3.88
CA ARG A 91 -6.42 7.93 -3.36
C ARG A 91 -5.92 6.50 -3.10
N LEU A 92 -5.11 5.94 -3.99
CA LEU A 92 -4.52 4.61 -3.82
C LEU A 92 -3.51 4.53 -2.66
N LEU A 93 -2.81 5.64 -2.39
CA LEU A 93 -1.83 5.73 -1.31
C LEU A 93 -2.43 6.16 0.05
N ARG A 94 -3.72 6.47 0.13
CA ARG A 94 -4.36 7.14 1.27
C ARG A 94 -4.08 6.48 2.62
N ASP A 95 -4.19 5.16 2.67
CA ASP A 95 -4.07 4.40 3.92
C ASP A 95 -2.72 3.66 4.02
N LYS A 96 -1.78 3.99 3.13
CA LYS A 96 -0.48 3.34 3.06
C LYS A 96 0.60 4.14 3.80
N GLN A 97 1.58 3.38 4.32
CA GLN A 97 2.81 3.96 4.88
C GLN A 97 3.88 3.97 3.81
N PHE A 98 4.47 5.13 3.55
CA PHE A 98 5.56 5.28 2.58
C PHE A 98 6.50 6.43 2.94
N SER A 99 7.68 6.45 2.37
CA SER A 99 8.66 7.51 2.58
C SER A 99 8.27 8.79 1.83
N VAL A 100 8.44 9.95 2.44
CA VAL A 100 8.27 11.26 1.79
C VAL A 100 9.14 11.43 0.53
N LYS A 101 10.21 10.64 0.42
CA LYS A 101 11.09 10.61 -0.76
C LYS A 101 10.45 9.96 -2.00
N LEU A 102 9.29 9.31 -1.85
CA LEU A 102 8.54 8.72 -2.96
C LEU A 102 7.96 9.78 -3.89
N SER A 103 7.40 10.85 -3.32
CA SER A 103 6.74 11.92 -4.08
C SER A 103 7.63 12.57 -5.15
N PRO A 104 8.89 12.94 -4.87
CA PRO A 104 9.80 13.45 -5.89
C PRO A 104 10.06 12.50 -7.07
N VAL A 105 9.94 11.19 -6.86
CA VAL A 105 10.09 10.20 -7.93
C VAL A 105 8.83 10.18 -8.80
N LEU A 106 7.64 10.11 -8.18
CA LEU A 106 6.36 10.10 -8.89
C LEU A 106 6.13 11.39 -9.69
N ARG A 107 6.53 12.55 -9.17
CA ARG A 107 6.43 13.85 -9.86
C ARG A 107 7.16 13.91 -11.21
N LYS A 108 8.08 13.00 -11.49
CA LYS A 108 8.76 12.95 -12.80
C LYS A 108 7.92 12.29 -13.88
N MET A 109 6.82 11.62 -13.51
CA MET A 109 5.94 10.88 -14.37
C MET A 109 4.66 11.65 -14.67
N LYS A 110 4.05 11.47 -15.84
CA LYS A 110 2.72 11.98 -16.17
C LYS A 110 1.66 11.27 -15.31
N SER A 111 0.50 11.91 -15.11
CA SER A 111 -0.57 11.44 -14.21
C SER A 111 -0.97 9.98 -14.46
N ILE A 112 -1.15 9.58 -15.71
CA ILE A 112 -1.51 8.19 -16.07
C ILE A 112 -0.44 7.23 -15.54
N ARG A 113 0.85 7.54 -15.77
CA ARG A 113 1.94 6.68 -15.31
C ARG A 113 2.11 6.69 -13.80
N GLN A 114 1.79 7.79 -13.12
CA GLN A 114 1.74 7.84 -11.65
C GLN A 114 0.75 6.80 -11.10
N VAL A 115 -0.45 6.73 -11.68
CA VAL A 115 -1.49 5.77 -11.28
C VAL A 115 -1.01 4.34 -11.50
N GLU A 116 -0.55 3.99 -12.70
CA GLU A 116 -0.04 2.65 -13.01
C GLU A 116 1.08 2.21 -12.07
N CYS A 117 2.04 3.11 -11.79
CA CYS A 117 3.14 2.80 -10.87
C CYS A 117 2.65 2.57 -9.44
N VAL A 118 1.71 3.39 -8.96
CA VAL A 118 1.16 3.24 -7.61
C VAL A 118 0.31 1.97 -7.51
N GLU A 119 -0.48 1.63 -8.53
CA GLU A 119 -1.23 0.36 -8.58
C GLU A 119 -0.28 -0.84 -8.44
N LEU A 120 0.79 -0.88 -9.22
CA LEU A 120 1.81 -1.94 -9.13
C LEU A 120 2.46 -2.01 -7.74
N MET A 121 2.79 -0.85 -7.15
CA MET A 121 3.38 -0.79 -5.81
C MET A 121 2.41 -1.30 -4.73
N VAL A 122 1.13 -0.98 -4.85
CA VAL A 122 0.09 -1.42 -3.90
C VAL A 122 -0.20 -2.90 -4.08
N ALA A 123 -0.32 -3.38 -5.33
CA ALA A 123 -0.59 -4.77 -5.64
C ALA A 123 0.55 -5.71 -5.18
N THR A 124 1.81 -5.25 -5.28
CA THR A 124 2.97 -6.01 -4.80
C THR A 124 3.29 -5.79 -3.32
N ASP A 125 2.50 -4.97 -2.61
CA ASP A 125 2.76 -4.50 -1.24
C ASP A 125 4.19 -3.94 -1.03
N ASN A 126 4.76 -3.36 -2.10
CA ASN A 126 6.14 -2.85 -2.13
C ASN A 126 6.17 -1.34 -2.44
N ILE A 127 5.80 -0.52 -1.45
CA ILE A 127 5.76 0.95 -1.60
C ILE A 127 7.10 1.56 -1.16
N THR A 128 8.18 1.17 -1.86
CA THR A 128 9.55 1.64 -1.57
C THR A 128 10.05 2.63 -2.62
N VAL A 129 10.96 3.51 -2.19
CA VAL A 129 11.63 4.47 -3.11
C VAL A 129 12.50 3.74 -4.15
N ALA A 130 13.09 2.60 -3.77
CA ALA A 130 13.89 1.78 -4.67
C ALA A 130 13.03 1.22 -5.81
N TYR A 131 11.87 0.66 -5.49
CA TYR A 131 10.93 0.13 -6.48
C TYR A 131 10.36 1.24 -7.37
N ALA A 132 10.00 2.39 -6.79
CA ALA A 132 9.56 3.55 -7.57
C ALA A 132 10.64 4.05 -8.55
N ASN A 133 11.92 4.05 -8.17
CA ASN A 133 13.00 4.40 -9.07
C ASN A 133 13.17 3.35 -10.19
N ALA A 134 12.99 2.07 -9.92
CA ALA A 134 13.00 1.02 -10.94
C ALA A 134 11.86 1.23 -11.95
N LEU A 135 10.63 1.51 -11.47
CA LEU A 135 9.48 1.85 -12.33
C LEU A 135 9.71 3.15 -13.13
N LEU A 136 10.37 4.17 -12.54
CA LEU A 136 10.74 5.38 -13.26
C LEU A 136 11.73 5.08 -14.39
N VAL A 137 12.70 4.21 -14.16
CA VAL A 137 13.66 3.75 -15.19
C VAL A 137 12.92 3.04 -16.33
N ALA A 138 11.99 2.15 -16.00
CA ALA A 138 11.15 1.42 -16.97
C ALA A 138 10.12 2.30 -17.70
N THR A 139 9.89 3.53 -17.24
CA THR A 139 8.91 4.43 -17.84
C THR A 139 9.40 4.96 -19.19
N SER A 140 8.59 4.85 -20.23
CA SER A 140 8.90 5.39 -21.54
C SER A 140 9.00 6.92 -21.54
N ALA A 141 9.82 7.50 -22.41
CA ALA A 141 10.09 8.95 -22.44
C ALA A 141 8.83 9.80 -22.64
N ASN A 142 7.85 9.32 -23.41
CA ASN A 142 6.57 9.99 -23.63
C ASN A 142 5.67 10.08 -22.38
N MET A 143 5.93 9.26 -21.37
CA MET A 143 5.21 9.23 -20.10
C MET A 143 5.93 10.00 -18.98
N LEU A 144 7.06 10.63 -19.28
CA LEU A 144 7.78 11.52 -18.39
C LEU A 144 7.37 12.98 -18.60
N ILE A 145 7.44 13.81 -17.54
CA ILE A 145 7.15 15.25 -17.65
C ILE A 145 8.27 15.97 -18.40
N ASN A 146 9.53 15.61 -18.13
CA ASN A 146 10.70 16.19 -18.77
C ASN A 146 11.37 15.13 -19.66
N ASN A 147 11.04 15.13 -20.95
CA ASN A 147 11.59 14.20 -21.96
C ASN A 147 13.04 14.51 -22.34
N GLU A 148 13.51 15.74 -22.10
CA GLU A 148 14.79 16.25 -22.62
C GLU A 148 16.02 15.79 -21.82
N LYS A 149 15.82 15.31 -20.60
CA LYS A 149 16.93 14.84 -19.76
C LYS A 149 17.05 13.33 -19.82
N PRO A 150 18.17 12.80 -20.36
CA PRO A 150 18.39 11.35 -20.36
C PRO A 150 18.34 10.83 -18.91
N LYS A 151 17.63 9.72 -18.72
CA LYS A 151 17.62 9.02 -17.43
C LYS A 151 19.07 8.66 -17.07
N LYS A 152 19.63 9.31 -16.07
CA LYS A 152 20.97 9.00 -15.57
C LYS A 152 20.85 8.23 -14.27
N VAL A 153 21.17 6.96 -14.30
CA VAL A 153 21.42 6.15 -13.11
C VAL A 153 22.92 5.94 -13.01
N LYS A 154 23.48 6.27 -11.86
CA LYS A 154 24.93 6.21 -11.63
C LYS A 154 25.42 4.76 -11.80
N GLY A 155 26.34 4.53 -12.74
CA GLY A 155 26.95 3.20 -12.96
C GLY A 155 26.25 2.29 -13.97
N ILE A 156 25.22 2.76 -14.69
CA ILE A 156 24.50 1.97 -15.72
C ILE A 156 24.71 2.59 -17.10
N SER A 157 25.09 1.77 -18.08
CA SER A 157 25.21 2.23 -19.47
C SER A 157 23.84 2.45 -20.11
N PRO A 158 23.72 3.29 -21.17
CA PRO A 158 22.46 3.49 -21.91
C PRO A 158 21.87 2.18 -22.48
N GLU A 159 22.72 1.24 -22.88
CA GLU A 159 22.31 -0.06 -23.41
C GLU A 159 21.73 -0.95 -22.33
N GLN A 160 22.38 -0.99 -21.16
CA GLN A 160 21.87 -1.69 -19.97
C GLN A 160 20.54 -1.09 -19.52
N MET A 161 20.41 0.23 -19.55
CA MET A 161 19.17 0.93 -19.24
C MET A 161 18.03 0.48 -20.14
N SER A 162 18.28 0.44 -21.46
CA SER A 162 17.29 0.01 -22.45
C SER A 162 16.90 -1.48 -22.31
N ALA A 163 17.83 -2.33 -21.90
CA ALA A 163 17.54 -3.74 -21.61
C ALA A 163 16.65 -3.86 -20.36
N MET A 164 16.99 -3.13 -19.28
CA MET A 164 16.20 -3.09 -18.05
C MET A 164 14.78 -2.55 -18.28
N GLU A 165 14.61 -1.51 -19.13
CA GLU A 165 13.30 -1.00 -19.50
C GLU A 165 12.43 -2.08 -20.16
N ARG A 166 13.00 -2.85 -21.10
CA ARG A 166 12.27 -3.93 -21.78
C ARG A 166 11.89 -5.07 -20.85
N GLU A 167 12.83 -5.50 -20.01
CA GLU A 167 12.56 -6.57 -19.03
C GLU A 167 11.48 -6.16 -18.05
N MET A 168 11.54 -4.91 -17.53
CA MET A 168 10.55 -4.41 -16.58
C MET A 168 9.15 -4.31 -17.21
N LEU A 169 9.06 -3.83 -18.47
CA LEU A 169 7.79 -3.81 -19.21
C LEU A 169 7.20 -5.21 -19.41
N ASN A 170 8.05 -6.22 -19.63
CA ASN A 170 7.60 -7.62 -19.71
C ASN A 170 7.09 -8.12 -18.36
N VAL A 171 7.81 -7.86 -17.28
CA VAL A 171 7.38 -8.22 -15.92
C VAL A 171 6.07 -7.54 -15.55
N GLU A 172 5.92 -6.24 -15.84
CA GLU A 172 4.67 -5.51 -15.62
C GLU A 172 3.48 -6.15 -16.38
N LYS A 173 3.69 -6.53 -17.65
CA LYS A 173 2.65 -7.20 -18.45
C LYS A 173 2.28 -8.56 -17.88
N GLN A 174 3.27 -9.38 -17.53
CA GLN A 174 3.04 -10.70 -16.94
C GLN A 174 2.30 -10.57 -15.60
N PHE A 175 2.70 -9.60 -14.76
CA PHE A 175 2.02 -9.35 -13.49
C PHE A 175 0.54 -8.97 -13.69
N LYS A 176 0.23 -8.05 -14.62
CA LYS A 176 -1.16 -7.67 -14.92
C LYS A 176 -2.00 -8.85 -15.45
N ILE A 177 -1.40 -9.74 -16.26
CA ILE A 177 -2.09 -10.95 -16.74
C ILE A 177 -2.40 -11.87 -15.58
N LEU A 178 -1.42 -12.14 -14.71
CA LEU A 178 -1.60 -12.97 -13.51
C LEU A 178 -2.63 -12.40 -12.55
N GLU A 179 -2.57 -11.10 -12.27
CA GLU A 179 -3.52 -10.40 -11.41
C GLU A 179 -4.96 -10.52 -11.94
N HIS A 180 -5.14 -10.40 -13.26
CA HIS A 180 -6.46 -10.51 -13.90
C HIS A 180 -7.02 -11.93 -13.86
N SER A 181 -6.18 -12.96 -14.04
CA SER A 181 -6.60 -14.36 -14.04
C SER A 181 -6.72 -14.94 -12.62
N TYR A 182 -5.94 -14.42 -11.66
CA TYR A 182 -5.81 -15.00 -10.33
C TYR A 182 -7.16 -15.23 -9.62
N GLY A 183 -8.06 -14.25 -9.64
CA GLY A 183 -9.38 -14.38 -9.00
C GLY A 183 -10.22 -15.51 -9.60
N GLN A 184 -10.19 -15.68 -10.94
CA GLN A 184 -10.89 -16.75 -11.63
C GLN A 184 -10.25 -18.11 -11.37
N ASP A 185 -8.92 -18.15 -11.35
CA ASP A 185 -8.18 -19.39 -11.11
C ASP A 185 -8.38 -19.90 -9.68
N VAL A 186 -8.39 -18.99 -8.69
CA VAL A 186 -8.73 -19.32 -7.30
C VAL A 186 -10.16 -19.86 -7.19
N LEU A 187 -11.13 -19.20 -7.83
CA LEU A 187 -12.52 -19.67 -7.83
C LEU A 187 -12.64 -21.06 -8.46
N ASN A 188 -12.01 -21.26 -9.61
CA ASN A 188 -11.99 -22.55 -10.30
C ASN A 188 -11.36 -23.64 -9.42
N LEU A 189 -10.26 -23.34 -8.73
CA LEU A 189 -9.61 -24.27 -7.82
C LEU A 189 -10.52 -24.65 -6.65
N VAL A 190 -11.20 -23.67 -6.03
CA VAL A 190 -12.15 -23.93 -4.94
C VAL A 190 -13.30 -24.85 -5.41
N LEU A 191 -13.85 -24.59 -6.60
CA LEU A 191 -14.90 -25.41 -7.19
C LEU A 191 -14.42 -26.83 -7.50
N VAL A 192 -13.27 -26.98 -8.14
CA VAL A 192 -12.65 -28.27 -8.45
C VAL A 192 -12.33 -29.04 -7.18
N LYS A 193 -11.75 -28.39 -6.18
CA LYS A 193 -11.47 -28.99 -4.87
C LYS A 193 -12.73 -29.53 -4.22
N GLY A 194 -13.80 -28.73 -4.16
CA GLY A 194 -15.07 -29.14 -3.59
C GLY A 194 -15.71 -30.34 -4.34
N TYR A 195 -15.56 -30.35 -5.67
CA TYR A 195 -16.01 -31.47 -6.48
C TYR A 195 -15.19 -32.75 -6.25
N LEU A 196 -13.86 -32.63 -6.27
CA LEU A 196 -12.94 -33.76 -6.06
C LEU A 196 -13.11 -34.35 -4.67
N THR A 197 -13.25 -33.55 -3.63
CA THR A 197 -13.49 -34.01 -2.26
C THR A 197 -14.75 -34.89 -2.23
N ARG A 198 -15.88 -34.41 -2.77
CA ARG A 198 -17.13 -35.17 -2.84
C ARG A 198 -17.02 -36.45 -3.67
N LEU A 199 -16.16 -36.45 -4.70
CA LEU A 199 -15.94 -37.59 -5.57
C LEU A 199 -15.16 -38.69 -4.84
N ILE A 200 -14.07 -38.35 -4.16
CA ILE A 200 -13.22 -39.31 -3.45
C ILE A 200 -13.83 -39.78 -2.12
N ASP A 201 -14.75 -39.02 -1.52
CA ASP A 201 -15.49 -39.42 -0.32
C ASP A 201 -16.46 -40.60 -0.60
N ARG A 202 -16.79 -40.87 -1.88
CA ARG A 202 -17.59 -42.02 -2.26
C ARG A 202 -16.71 -43.26 -2.29
N GLU A 203 -16.97 -44.21 -1.38
CA GLU A 203 -16.17 -45.42 -1.25
C GLU A 203 -16.04 -46.25 -2.56
N GLU A 204 -17.09 -46.31 -3.36
CA GLU A 204 -17.08 -47.02 -4.63
C GLU A 204 -16.09 -46.38 -5.63
N VAL A 205 -16.10 -45.05 -5.72
CA VAL A 205 -15.21 -44.30 -6.60
C VAL A 205 -13.76 -44.37 -6.10
N ALA A 206 -13.53 -44.19 -4.80
CA ALA A 206 -12.21 -44.31 -4.20
C ALA A 206 -11.61 -45.72 -4.44
N ARG A 207 -12.39 -46.79 -4.23
CA ARG A 207 -11.96 -48.19 -4.52
C ARG A 207 -11.65 -48.39 -6.00
N PHE A 208 -12.49 -47.86 -6.90
CA PHE A 208 -12.27 -47.97 -8.34
C PHE A 208 -11.01 -47.26 -8.78
N LEU A 209 -10.82 -45.99 -8.33
CA LEU A 209 -9.64 -45.20 -8.67
C LEU A 209 -8.34 -45.79 -8.11
N THR A 210 -8.37 -46.23 -6.87
CA THR A 210 -7.18 -46.86 -6.25
C THR A 210 -6.76 -48.12 -6.99
N ARG A 211 -7.73 -48.91 -7.53
CA ARG A 211 -7.44 -50.16 -8.22
C ARG A 211 -7.01 -49.96 -9.68
N ASN A 212 -7.62 -49.03 -10.39
CA ASN A 212 -7.46 -48.91 -11.83
C ASN A 212 -6.60 -47.69 -12.23
N HIS A 213 -6.57 -46.64 -11.41
CA HIS A 213 -5.89 -45.38 -11.69
C HIS A 213 -5.27 -44.77 -10.41
N PRO A 214 -4.29 -45.46 -9.79
CA PRO A 214 -3.72 -45.02 -8.50
C PRO A 214 -3.07 -43.63 -8.57
N ASP A 215 -2.44 -43.27 -9.69
CA ASP A 215 -1.79 -41.97 -9.87
C ASP A 215 -2.84 -40.84 -9.85
N LEU A 216 -3.99 -41.01 -10.52
CA LEU A 216 -5.07 -40.04 -10.50
C LEU A 216 -5.69 -39.89 -9.10
N PHE A 217 -5.83 -41.00 -8.36
CA PHE A 217 -6.33 -40.96 -6.99
C PHE A 217 -5.39 -40.17 -6.07
N HIS A 218 -4.09 -40.35 -6.23
CA HIS A 218 -3.08 -39.61 -5.49
C HIS A 218 -3.14 -38.10 -5.80
N GLU A 219 -3.20 -37.71 -7.08
CA GLU A 219 -3.33 -36.33 -7.49
C GLU A 219 -4.63 -35.68 -6.99
N PHE A 220 -5.78 -36.38 -7.11
CA PHE A 220 -7.06 -35.87 -6.61
C PHE A 220 -7.05 -35.67 -5.09
N THR A 221 -6.41 -36.57 -4.36
CA THR A 221 -6.24 -36.45 -2.90
C THR A 221 -5.32 -35.30 -2.54
N SER A 222 -4.25 -35.08 -3.29
CA SER A 222 -3.33 -33.96 -3.14
C SER A 222 -4.06 -32.63 -3.32
N ILE A 223 -4.83 -32.48 -4.41
CA ILE A 223 -5.62 -31.27 -4.68
C ILE A 223 -6.69 -31.04 -3.59
N ALA A 224 -7.39 -32.09 -3.17
CA ALA A 224 -8.41 -31.99 -2.14
C ALA A 224 -7.86 -31.55 -0.78
N ASN A 225 -6.62 -31.91 -0.45
CA ASN A 225 -5.95 -31.59 0.81
C ASN A 225 -5.15 -30.27 0.76
N THR A 226 -5.07 -29.59 -0.38
CA THR A 226 -4.38 -28.29 -0.49
C THR A 226 -5.06 -27.24 0.39
N THR A 227 -4.37 -26.72 1.39
CA THR A 227 -4.94 -25.77 2.37
C THR A 227 -4.72 -24.32 2.03
N SER A 228 -3.69 -23.98 1.24
CA SER A 228 -3.44 -22.63 0.76
C SER A 228 -2.74 -22.64 -0.60
N LEU A 229 -2.96 -21.59 -1.38
CA LEU A 229 -2.28 -21.33 -2.64
C LEU A 229 -0.91 -20.63 -2.42
N ASP A 230 -0.66 -20.16 -1.21
CA ASP A 230 0.56 -19.46 -0.83
C ASP A 230 1.62 -20.49 -0.33
N LYS A 231 2.38 -21.01 -1.28
CA LYS A 231 3.68 -21.64 -1.01
C LYS A 231 4.72 -21.09 -1.94
#